data_27578576df756372b744f9c1197ef5c5
#
_entry.id   27578576df756372b744f9c1197ef5c5
#
_cell.length_a   1.000
_cell.length_b   1.000
_cell.length_c   1.000
_cell.angle_alpha   90.00
_cell.angle_beta   90.00
_cell.angle_gamma   90.00
#
_symmetry.space_group_name_H-M   'P 1'
#
loop_
_entity.id
_entity.type
_entity.pdbx_description
1 polymer ?
#
loop_
_entity_poly.entity_id
_entity_poly.type
_entity_poly.pdbx_seq_one_letter_code
_entity_poly.pdbx_strand_id
1 'polypeptide(L)'
;SSAASDVYKRQDYEKRRQERMVKTARQKEDGIAKSQGVFLTWLSNDPVLFEKTKGILSAEDFVDEPYHEVAQMIYEQYETTGKVEPAMIISKFQSKEEQSLVAGIFNKELKEISKDTEQQKALNEVVHSIKKYSLEYRSRHVTDMKELQTLMEEKRKLQTLQISF
;
A
#
# COMPACT_ATOMS: atom_id res chain seq x y z
N SER A 1 43.76 24.49 -13.80
CA SER A 1 42.94 24.96 -14.88
C SER A 1 41.45 24.95 -14.51
N SER A 2 40.77 26.00 -14.89
CA SER A 2 39.35 26.19 -14.56
C SER A 2 38.40 25.09 -15.14
N ALA A 3 38.77 24.50 -16.27
CA ALA A 3 37.99 23.45 -16.92
C ALA A 3 37.90 22.16 -16.09
N ALA A 4 38.97 21.73 -15.44
CA ALA A 4 38.97 20.55 -14.57
C ALA A 4 38.12 20.77 -13.30
N SER A 5 38.16 21.98 -12.72
CA SER A 5 37.36 22.37 -11.58
C SER A 5 35.86 22.38 -11.90
N ASP A 6 35.47 22.84 -13.09
CA ASP A 6 34.09 22.87 -13.53
C ASP A 6 33.51 21.45 -13.76
N VAL A 7 34.33 20.54 -14.30
CA VAL A 7 33.99 19.13 -14.47
C VAL A 7 33.73 18.47 -13.11
N TYR A 8 34.57 18.70 -12.12
CA TYR A 8 34.41 18.18 -10.76
C TYR A 8 33.12 18.68 -10.09
N LYS A 9 32.83 19.97 -10.23
CA LYS A 9 31.59 20.57 -9.67
C LYS A 9 30.36 19.99 -10.32
N ARG A 10 30.38 19.74 -11.62
CA ARG A 10 29.26 19.14 -12.36
C ARG A 10 29.02 17.71 -11.92
N GLN A 11 30.05 16.88 -11.77
CA GLN A 11 29.95 15.51 -11.31
C GLN A 11 29.42 15.43 -9.88
N ASP A 12 29.87 16.30 -8.99
CA ASP A 12 29.41 16.37 -7.61
C ASP A 12 27.94 16.78 -7.55
N TYR A 13 27.50 17.72 -8.36
CA TYR A 13 26.11 18.14 -8.46
C TYR A 13 25.21 16.98 -8.94
N GLU A 14 25.61 16.27 -9.98
CA GLU A 14 24.86 15.13 -10.51
C GLU A 14 24.75 14.00 -9.48
N LYS A 15 25.84 13.69 -8.78
CA LYS A 15 25.87 12.68 -7.72
C LYS A 15 24.89 13.03 -6.59
N ARG A 16 24.89 14.27 -6.12
CA ARG A 16 23.97 14.75 -5.09
C ARG A 16 22.52 14.72 -5.55
N ARG A 17 22.29 15.06 -6.81
CA ARG A 17 20.96 14.98 -7.42
C ARG A 17 20.44 13.55 -7.45
N GLN A 18 21.26 12.58 -7.87
CA GLN A 18 20.92 11.17 -7.88
C GLN A 18 20.63 10.63 -6.47
N GLU A 19 21.47 10.99 -5.49
CA GLU A 19 21.29 10.61 -4.09
C GLU A 19 19.94 11.13 -3.54
N ARG A 20 19.59 12.38 -3.85
CA ARG A 20 18.30 12.96 -3.46
C ARG A 20 17.13 12.26 -4.11
N MET A 21 17.23 11.91 -5.39
CA MET A 21 16.16 11.18 -6.10
C MET A 21 15.97 9.79 -5.51
N VAL A 22 17.04 9.06 -5.21
CA VAL A 22 16.98 7.74 -4.57
C VAL A 22 16.36 7.85 -3.18
N LYS A 23 16.74 8.83 -2.37
CA LYS A 23 16.18 9.06 -1.04
C LYS A 23 14.69 9.38 -1.11
N THR A 24 14.27 10.23 -2.05
CA THR A 24 12.86 10.57 -2.25
C THR A 24 12.04 9.35 -2.68
N ALA A 25 12.58 8.52 -3.59
CA ALA A 25 11.94 7.28 -4.01
C ALA A 25 11.77 6.31 -2.84
N ARG A 26 12.79 6.13 -1.99
CA ARG A 26 12.72 5.29 -0.79
C ARG A 26 11.68 5.80 0.20
N GLN A 27 11.61 7.11 0.44
CA GLN A 27 10.62 7.71 1.32
C GLN A 27 9.20 7.47 0.82
N LYS A 28 8.98 7.54 -0.49
CA LYS A 28 7.69 7.26 -1.12
C LYS A 28 7.31 5.79 -0.97
N GLU A 29 8.24 4.87 -1.21
CA GLU A 29 8.03 3.43 -1.03
C GLU A 29 7.71 3.09 0.42
N ASP A 30 8.44 3.64 1.39
CA ASP A 30 8.20 3.45 2.81
C ASP A 30 6.82 3.99 3.22
N GLY A 31 6.41 5.14 2.68
CA GLY A 31 5.09 5.71 2.92
C GLY A 31 3.96 4.82 2.40
N ILE A 32 4.14 4.22 1.22
CA ILE A 32 3.16 3.30 0.62
C ILE A 32 3.10 1.98 1.40
N ALA A 33 4.23 1.42 1.77
CA ALA A 33 4.30 0.23 2.62
C ALA A 33 3.59 0.46 3.96
N LYS A 34 3.82 1.61 4.57
CA LYS A 34 3.13 2.01 5.79
C LYS A 34 1.62 2.12 5.61
N SER A 35 1.16 2.68 4.50
CA SER A 35 -0.27 2.77 4.17
C SER A 35 -0.91 1.40 4.04
N GLN A 36 -0.23 0.45 3.40
CA GLN A 36 -0.70 -0.93 3.28
C GLN A 36 -0.87 -1.57 4.67
N GLY A 37 0.14 -1.45 5.52
CA GLY A 37 0.10 -1.99 6.88
C GLY A 37 -1.01 -1.38 7.73
N VAL A 38 -1.18 -0.07 7.68
CA VAL A 38 -2.24 0.66 8.40
C VAL A 38 -3.62 0.20 7.95
N PHE A 39 -3.84 0.09 6.65
CA PHE A 39 -5.12 -0.37 6.13
C PHE A 39 -5.42 -1.81 6.56
N LEU A 40 -4.45 -2.70 6.50
CA LEU A 40 -4.63 -4.09 6.95
C LEU A 40 -4.95 -4.19 8.45
N THR A 41 -4.35 -3.32 9.26
CA THR A 41 -4.69 -3.22 10.68
C THR A 41 -6.16 -2.83 10.88
N TRP A 42 -6.62 -1.80 10.19
CA TRP A 42 -8.03 -1.39 10.23
C TRP A 42 -8.95 -2.49 9.72
N LEU A 43 -8.60 -3.07 8.59
CA LEU A 43 -9.40 -4.12 7.94
C LEU A 43 -9.58 -5.34 8.85
N SER A 44 -8.53 -5.74 9.56
CA SER A 44 -8.57 -6.91 10.44
C SER A 44 -9.48 -6.71 11.66
N ASN A 45 -9.74 -5.48 12.05
CA ASN A 45 -10.54 -5.13 13.23
C ASN A 45 -11.97 -4.69 12.92
N ASP A 46 -12.29 -4.46 11.65
CA ASP A 46 -13.59 -3.91 11.26
C ASP A 46 -14.17 -4.63 10.03
N PRO A 47 -15.11 -5.56 10.26
CA PRO A 47 -15.79 -6.25 9.17
C PRO A 47 -16.62 -5.31 8.27
N VAL A 48 -17.10 -4.19 8.79
CA VAL A 48 -17.85 -3.21 8.01
C VAL A 48 -16.91 -2.54 6.99
N LEU A 49 -15.68 -2.28 7.37
CA LEU A 49 -14.67 -1.74 6.46
C LEU A 49 -14.42 -2.72 5.30
N PHE A 50 -14.34 -4.01 5.58
CA PHE A 50 -14.21 -5.04 4.55
C PHE A 50 -15.37 -4.96 3.55
N GLU A 51 -16.59 -4.93 4.02
CA GLU A 51 -17.78 -4.86 3.17
C GLU A 51 -17.81 -3.60 2.28
N LYS A 52 -17.38 -2.47 2.83
CA LYS A 52 -17.37 -1.19 2.09
C LYS A 52 -16.24 -1.07 1.09
N THR A 53 -15.13 -1.76 1.30
CA THR A 53 -13.93 -1.62 0.46
C THR A 53 -13.64 -2.80 -0.46
N LYS A 54 -14.30 -3.93 -0.27
CA LYS A 54 -14.06 -5.16 -1.06
C LYS A 54 -14.30 -5.00 -2.57
N GLY A 55 -15.14 -4.07 -2.97
CA GLY A 55 -15.37 -3.74 -4.39
C GLY A 55 -14.32 -2.80 -5.00
N ILE A 56 -13.46 -2.20 -4.16
CA ILE A 56 -12.46 -1.23 -4.57
C ILE A 56 -11.07 -1.81 -4.49
N LEU A 57 -10.73 -2.44 -3.35
CA LEU A 57 -9.45 -3.09 -3.10
C LEU A 57 -9.61 -4.59 -3.01
N SER A 58 -8.65 -5.31 -3.59
CA SER A 58 -8.48 -6.76 -3.43
C SER A 58 -7.08 -7.02 -2.87
N ALA A 59 -6.82 -8.28 -2.50
CA ALA A 59 -5.50 -8.67 -2.01
C ALA A 59 -4.37 -8.37 -3.01
N GLU A 60 -4.68 -8.39 -4.30
CA GLU A 60 -3.72 -8.10 -5.37
C GLU A 60 -3.26 -6.64 -5.41
N ASP A 61 -4.02 -5.72 -4.81
CA ASP A 61 -3.64 -4.32 -4.71
C ASP A 61 -2.52 -4.06 -3.70
N PHE A 62 -2.28 -5.03 -2.81
CA PHE A 62 -1.16 -5.01 -1.87
C PHE A 62 0.07 -5.60 -2.54
N VAL A 63 0.88 -4.75 -3.15
CA VAL A 63 1.98 -5.17 -4.04
C VAL A 63 3.20 -5.65 -3.26
N ASP A 64 3.44 -5.11 -2.07
CA ASP A 64 4.65 -5.38 -1.29
C ASP A 64 4.45 -6.54 -0.30
N GLU A 65 5.50 -7.34 -0.10
CA GLU A 65 5.51 -8.36 0.94
C GLU A 65 5.96 -7.75 2.28
N PRO A 66 5.43 -8.20 3.42
CA PRO A 66 4.50 -9.34 3.60
C PRO A 66 3.02 -8.96 3.44
N TYR A 67 2.72 -7.73 3.07
CA TYR A 67 1.34 -7.20 3.02
C TYR A 67 0.46 -7.95 2.04
N HIS A 68 1.00 -8.34 0.89
CA HIS A 68 0.27 -9.12 -0.11
C HIS A 68 -0.23 -10.46 0.47
N GLU A 69 0.66 -11.21 1.07
CA GLU A 69 0.33 -12.51 1.65
C GLU A 69 -0.64 -12.37 2.84
N VAL A 70 -0.43 -11.39 3.69
CA VAL A 70 -1.35 -11.08 4.81
C VAL A 70 -2.72 -10.67 4.28
N ALA A 71 -2.77 -9.82 3.26
CA ALA A 71 -4.02 -9.40 2.64
C ALA A 71 -4.79 -10.59 2.06
N GLN A 72 -4.13 -11.50 1.36
CA GLN A 72 -4.75 -12.71 0.82
C GLN A 72 -5.43 -13.53 1.93
N MET A 73 -4.77 -13.71 3.05
CA MET A 73 -5.31 -14.47 4.17
C MET A 73 -6.46 -13.76 4.87
N ILE A 74 -6.38 -12.44 5.05
CA ILE A 74 -7.46 -11.64 5.63
C ILE A 74 -8.72 -11.70 4.75
N TYR A 75 -8.57 -11.49 3.45
CA TYR A 75 -9.70 -11.53 2.52
C TYR A 75 -10.33 -12.92 2.49
N GLU A 76 -9.53 -13.97 2.45
CA GLU A 76 -10.00 -15.35 2.50
C GLU A 76 -10.77 -15.65 3.79
N GLN A 77 -10.26 -15.22 4.95
CA GLN A 77 -10.95 -15.44 6.22
C GLN A 77 -12.27 -14.69 6.29
N TYR A 78 -12.35 -13.47 5.80
CA TYR A 78 -13.62 -12.74 5.74
C TYR A 78 -14.65 -13.43 4.85
N GLU A 79 -14.22 -13.96 3.71
CA GLU A 79 -15.10 -14.65 2.77
C GLU A 79 -15.59 -16.00 3.30
N THR A 80 -14.77 -16.71 4.06
CA THR A 80 -15.07 -18.04 4.56
C THR A 80 -15.77 -18.04 5.93
N THR A 81 -15.29 -17.22 6.88
CA THR A 81 -15.74 -17.23 8.26
C THR A 81 -16.38 -15.92 8.72
N GLY A 82 -16.19 -14.84 7.97
CA GLY A 82 -16.70 -13.51 8.32
C GLY A 82 -15.90 -12.79 9.40
N LYS A 83 -14.79 -13.35 9.85
CA LYS A 83 -13.93 -12.75 10.88
C LYS A 83 -12.46 -13.10 10.63
N VAL A 84 -11.56 -12.22 11.10
CA VAL A 84 -10.12 -12.42 11.01
C VAL A 84 -9.61 -13.09 12.29
N GLU A 85 -8.79 -14.11 12.11
CA GLU A 85 -8.08 -14.80 13.19
C GLU A 85 -6.57 -14.57 13.01
N PRO A 86 -5.99 -13.56 13.71
CA PRO A 86 -4.59 -13.17 13.52
C PRO A 86 -3.60 -14.31 13.80
N ALA A 87 -3.85 -15.11 14.82
CA ALA A 87 -2.96 -16.21 15.18
C ALA A 87 -2.76 -17.22 14.05
N MET A 88 -3.80 -17.51 13.30
CA MET A 88 -3.74 -18.41 12.14
C MET A 88 -2.90 -17.80 11.02
N ILE A 89 -3.03 -16.50 10.80
CA ILE A 89 -2.24 -15.80 9.77
C ILE A 89 -0.78 -15.78 10.15
N ILE A 90 -0.46 -15.39 11.38
CA ILE A 90 0.92 -15.34 11.88
C ILE A 90 1.60 -16.71 11.78
N SER A 91 0.88 -17.78 12.10
CA SER A 91 1.41 -19.16 12.08
C SER A 91 1.82 -19.63 10.69
N LYS A 92 1.33 -19.02 9.63
CA LYS A 92 1.68 -19.38 8.25
C LYS A 92 3.09 -18.93 7.86
N PHE A 93 3.64 -17.94 8.56
CA PHE A 93 4.99 -17.46 8.31
C PHE A 93 6.02 -18.32 9.04
N GLN A 94 7.13 -18.66 8.36
CA GLN A 94 8.09 -19.64 8.87
C GLN A 94 9.15 -19.04 9.79
N SER A 95 9.64 -17.83 9.48
CA SER A 95 10.68 -17.20 10.29
C SER A 95 10.09 -16.38 11.45
N LYS A 96 10.83 -16.31 12.55
CA LYS A 96 10.44 -15.50 13.71
C LYS A 96 10.40 -14.00 13.37
N GLU A 97 11.26 -13.56 12.47
CA GLU A 97 11.33 -12.17 12.01
C GLU A 97 10.07 -11.80 11.23
N GLU A 98 9.65 -12.65 10.29
CA GLU A 98 8.42 -12.48 9.55
C GLU A 98 7.20 -12.53 10.47
N GLN A 99 7.14 -13.49 11.39
CA GLN A 99 6.06 -13.61 12.36
C GLN A 99 5.95 -12.36 13.24
N SER A 100 7.08 -11.80 13.66
CA SER A 100 7.11 -10.56 14.45
C SER A 100 6.59 -9.37 13.67
N LEU A 101 7.00 -9.25 12.41
CA LEU A 101 6.55 -8.18 11.52
C LEU A 101 5.04 -8.27 11.27
N VAL A 102 4.54 -9.46 10.99
CA VAL A 102 3.11 -9.69 10.74
C VAL A 102 2.29 -9.48 12.02
N ALA A 103 2.78 -9.96 13.16
CA ALA A 103 2.14 -9.71 14.45
C ALA A 103 2.02 -8.21 14.76
N GLY A 104 3.01 -7.42 14.34
CA GLY A 104 2.99 -5.97 14.47
C GLY A 104 1.82 -5.31 13.73
N ILE A 105 1.38 -5.89 12.63
CA ILE A 105 0.20 -5.40 11.88
C ILE A 105 -1.06 -5.55 12.72
N PHE A 106 -1.24 -6.68 13.39
CA PHE A 106 -2.45 -6.98 14.17
C PHE A 106 -2.45 -6.36 15.57
N ASN A 107 -1.28 -6.12 16.14
CA ASN A 107 -1.14 -5.59 17.49
C ASN A 107 -1.04 -4.06 17.55
N LYS A 108 -1.07 -3.40 16.42
CA LYS A 108 -0.99 -1.94 16.35
C LYS A 108 -2.29 -1.34 16.89
N GLU A 109 -2.18 -0.52 17.93
CA GLU A 109 -3.31 0.25 18.42
C GLU A 109 -3.62 1.37 17.41
N LEU A 110 -4.73 1.21 16.72
CA LEU A 110 -5.28 2.27 15.89
C LEU A 110 -6.49 2.86 16.61
N LYS A 111 -6.62 4.17 16.54
CA LYS A 111 -7.84 4.84 16.97
C LYS A 111 -9.01 4.25 16.18
N GLU A 112 -10.11 3.95 16.86
CA GLU A 112 -11.33 3.50 16.21
C GLU A 112 -11.66 4.43 15.05
N ILE A 113 -12.05 3.83 13.91
CA ILE A 113 -12.53 4.60 12.78
C ILE A 113 -13.87 5.19 13.21
N SER A 114 -13.83 6.33 13.88
CA SER A 114 -15.05 7.05 14.21
C SER A 114 -15.61 7.67 12.92
N LYS A 115 -16.90 7.98 12.93
CA LYS A 115 -17.57 8.68 11.82
C LYS A 115 -17.11 10.14 11.68
N ASP A 116 -15.98 10.48 12.28
CA ASP A 116 -15.39 11.80 12.19
C ASP A 116 -14.89 12.07 10.77
N THR A 117 -15.14 13.26 10.27
CA THR A 117 -14.78 13.70 8.92
C THR A 117 -13.28 13.56 8.64
N GLU A 118 -12.43 13.84 9.63
CA GLU A 118 -10.98 13.73 9.49
C GLU A 118 -10.51 12.28 9.30
N GLN A 119 -11.13 11.35 10.02
CA GLN A 119 -10.79 9.92 9.90
C GLN A 119 -11.29 9.32 8.60
N GLN A 120 -12.47 9.72 8.13
CA GLN A 120 -12.96 9.34 6.81
C GLN A 120 -12.03 9.84 5.71
N LYS A 121 -11.53 11.06 5.84
CA LYS A 121 -10.56 11.62 4.91
C LYS A 121 -9.26 10.83 4.92
N ALA A 122 -8.73 10.51 6.10
CA ALA A 122 -7.50 9.71 6.23
C ALA A 122 -7.67 8.32 5.60
N LEU A 123 -8.80 7.68 5.82
CA LEU A 123 -9.10 6.36 5.25
C LEU A 123 -9.22 6.42 3.72
N ASN A 124 -9.89 7.43 3.19
CA ASN A 124 -9.96 7.65 1.75
C ASN A 124 -8.57 7.88 1.15
N GLU A 125 -7.73 8.66 1.78
CA GLU A 125 -6.35 8.91 1.33
C GLU A 125 -5.53 7.61 1.30
N VAL A 126 -5.66 6.77 2.32
CA VAL A 126 -4.96 5.47 2.39
C VAL A 126 -5.44 4.54 1.26
N VAL A 127 -6.75 4.41 1.07
CA VAL A 127 -7.31 3.57 0.01
C VAL A 127 -6.87 4.07 -1.37
N HIS A 128 -6.93 5.38 -1.60
CA HIS A 128 -6.47 5.98 -2.86
C HIS A 128 -4.99 5.73 -3.10
N SER A 129 -4.15 5.85 -2.08
CA SER A 129 -2.70 5.62 -2.19
C SER A 129 -2.39 4.18 -2.56
N ILE A 130 -3.03 3.22 -1.92
CA ILE A 130 -2.84 1.79 -2.19
C ILE A 130 -3.29 1.47 -3.62
N LYS A 131 -4.48 1.91 -4.01
CA LYS A 131 -5.03 1.63 -5.34
C LYS A 131 -4.20 2.28 -6.44
N LYS A 132 -3.81 3.52 -6.28
CA LYS A 132 -2.98 4.26 -7.24
C LYS A 132 -1.64 3.56 -7.45
N TYR A 133 -0.97 3.18 -6.37
CA TYR A 133 0.30 2.46 -6.43
C TYR A 133 0.15 1.11 -7.14
N SER A 134 -0.90 0.37 -6.82
CA SER A 134 -1.22 -0.90 -7.48
C SER A 134 -1.42 -0.73 -8.99
N LEU A 135 -2.21 0.26 -9.40
CA LEU A 135 -2.47 0.52 -10.82
C LEU A 135 -1.22 0.97 -11.57
N GLU A 136 -0.39 1.80 -10.95
CA GLU A 136 0.90 2.21 -11.52
C GLU A 136 1.86 1.02 -11.67
N TYR A 137 1.93 0.15 -10.68
CA TYR A 137 2.74 -1.07 -10.73
C TYR A 137 2.28 -1.98 -11.87
N ARG A 138 0.98 -2.28 -11.94
CA ARG A 138 0.42 -3.13 -13.01
C ARG A 138 0.65 -2.52 -14.38
N SER A 139 0.50 -1.21 -14.53
CA SER A 139 0.70 -0.51 -15.80
C SER A 139 2.13 -0.66 -16.34
N ARG A 140 3.11 -0.72 -15.45
CA ARG A 140 4.52 -0.92 -15.83
C ARG A 140 4.84 -2.34 -16.28
N HIS A 141 4.02 -3.33 -15.90
CA HIS A 141 4.25 -4.75 -16.19
C HIS A 141 3.29 -5.32 -17.24
N VAL A 142 2.40 -4.51 -17.75
CA VAL A 142 1.41 -4.89 -18.77
C VAL A 142 2.05 -4.90 -20.15
N THR A 143 1.78 -5.96 -20.91
CA THR A 143 2.20 -6.09 -22.32
C THR A 143 1.02 -6.01 -23.29
N ASP A 144 -0.22 -6.16 -22.79
CA ASP A 144 -1.43 -6.12 -23.56
C ASP A 144 -2.06 -4.71 -23.56
N MET A 145 -2.33 -4.18 -24.73
CA MET A 145 -2.94 -2.86 -24.91
C MET A 145 -4.34 -2.76 -24.30
N LYS A 146 -5.10 -3.82 -24.37
CA LYS A 146 -6.46 -3.89 -23.83
C LYS A 146 -6.47 -3.80 -22.31
N GLU A 147 -5.57 -4.51 -21.66
CA GLU A 147 -5.38 -4.46 -20.22
C GLU A 147 -4.87 -3.10 -19.76
N LEU A 148 -3.95 -2.48 -20.51
CA LEU A 148 -3.49 -1.13 -20.24
C LEU A 148 -4.63 -0.11 -20.27
N GLN A 149 -5.52 -0.20 -21.25
CA GLN A 149 -6.69 0.68 -21.35
C GLN A 149 -7.62 0.51 -20.15
N THR A 150 -7.85 -0.72 -19.69
CA THR A 150 -8.64 -1.02 -18.50
C THR A 150 -8.03 -0.39 -17.25
N LEU A 151 -6.71 -0.51 -17.08
CA LEU A 151 -5.99 0.08 -15.94
C LEU A 151 -6.03 1.61 -15.96
N MET A 152 -5.91 2.22 -17.14
CA MET A 152 -6.03 3.68 -17.30
C MET A 152 -7.43 4.17 -16.93
N GLU A 153 -8.46 3.42 -17.30
CA GLU A 153 -9.84 3.76 -16.95
C GLU A 153 -10.10 3.62 -15.45
N GLU A 154 -9.60 2.58 -14.82
CA GLU A 154 -9.65 2.42 -13.35
C GLU A 154 -8.94 3.56 -12.64
N LYS A 155 -7.80 3.99 -13.14
CA LYS A 155 -7.05 5.12 -12.61
C LYS A 155 -7.84 6.43 -12.72
N ARG A 156 -8.55 6.63 -13.81
CA ARG A 156 -9.43 7.80 -14.00
C ARG A 156 -10.60 7.78 -13.01
N LYS A 157 -11.25 6.64 -12.83
CA LYS A 157 -12.35 6.47 -11.89
C LYS A 157 -11.92 6.72 -10.44
N LEU A 158 -10.68 6.35 -10.10
CA LEU A 158 -10.12 6.56 -8.77
C LEU A 158 -10.07 8.03 -8.36
N GLN A 159 -9.86 8.95 -9.32
CA GLN A 159 -9.77 10.39 -9.04
C GLN A 159 -11.06 10.96 -8.46
N THR A 160 -12.21 10.38 -8.78
CA THR A 160 -13.53 10.85 -8.32
C THR A 160 -14.12 9.99 -7.21
N LEU A 161 -13.42 8.93 -6.82
CA LEU A 161 -13.91 7.99 -5.80
C LEU A 161 -13.88 8.62 -4.42
N GLN A 162 -15.03 8.60 -3.74
CA GLN A 162 -15.16 8.92 -2.33
C GLN A 162 -15.91 7.82 -1.62
N ILE A 163 -15.36 7.35 -0.49
CA ILE A 163 -15.96 6.29 0.32
C ILE A 163 -16.58 6.94 1.55
N SER A 164 -17.86 6.64 1.79
CA SER A 164 -18.57 7.04 3.01
C SER A 164 -18.57 5.90 4.01
N PHE A 165 -18.09 6.18 5.19
CA PHE A 165 -17.98 5.23 6.29
C PHE A 165 -18.97 5.52 7.40
#